data_cf9ac6e17badd28ef43f8441597bd18d
#
_entry.id   cf9ac6e17badd28ef43f8441597bd18d
#
_cell.length_a   1.000
_cell.length_b   1.000
_cell.length_c   1.000
_cell.angle_alpha   90.00
_cell.angle_beta   90.00
_cell.angle_gamma   90.00
#
_symmetry.space_group_name_H-M   'P 1'
#
loop_
_entity.id
_entity.type
_entity.pdbx_description
1 polymer ?
#
loop_
_entity_poly.entity_id
_entity_poly.type
_entity_poly.pdbx_seq_one_letter_code
_entity_poly.pdbx_strand_id
1 'polypeptide(L)'
;MKSVVDAAWLKEHLADDDLVVGDVRGPNAHMRGHIPGSRPLVLGSPPPGADETTLTALAQEIALRLRRHGITGRERLVLVDRGDGIGAMPALQMAELAGHPNVSVLLGGMAAWEGELEEGAVELEPVREAELQPNLAAMPTRQEIAGRLGDESLVLLDVRTPDEYSGRSGSPCDPRQGHIPGARLVELGDLFDGPGRPASPERVRAVVGLSEGAAVVAYCHSGSRSALAALSLRAAGYDARNYPGSWHEWSRHDELPLER
;
A
#
# COMPACT_ATOMS: atom_id res chain seq x y z
N MET A 1 11.36 2.78 -9.78
CA MET A 1 12.09 2.22 -8.61
C MET A 1 11.44 0.89 -8.22
N LYS A 2 12.14 -0.02 -7.50
CA LYS A 2 11.52 -1.24 -6.96
C LYS A 2 10.50 -0.86 -5.88
N SER A 3 9.37 -1.58 -5.77
CA SER A 3 8.35 -1.32 -4.74
C SER A 3 8.86 -1.57 -3.31
N VAL A 4 9.95 -2.32 -3.17
CA VAL A 4 10.61 -2.62 -1.90
C VAL A 4 12.13 -2.48 -2.02
N VAL A 5 12.76 -2.04 -0.94
CA VAL A 5 14.23 -1.95 -0.80
C VAL A 5 14.65 -2.60 0.52
N ASP A 6 15.85 -3.15 0.59
CA ASP A 6 16.42 -3.68 1.83
C ASP A 6 17.29 -2.65 2.55
N ALA A 7 17.68 -2.95 3.78
CA ALA A 7 18.48 -2.05 4.61
C ALA A 7 19.90 -1.82 4.05
N ALA A 8 20.47 -2.79 3.36
CA ALA A 8 21.78 -2.64 2.73
C ALA A 8 21.73 -1.63 1.58
N TRP A 9 20.72 -1.76 0.72
CA TRP A 9 20.49 -0.80 -0.36
C TRP A 9 20.23 0.60 0.21
N LEU A 10 19.37 0.72 1.23
CA LEU A 10 19.07 2.04 1.82
C LEU A 10 20.34 2.69 2.41
N LYS A 11 21.18 1.90 3.09
CA LYS A 11 22.44 2.40 3.67
C LYS A 11 23.40 2.91 2.61
N GLU A 12 23.50 2.22 1.47
CA GLU A 12 24.34 2.63 0.34
C GLU A 12 23.89 3.95 -0.30
N HIS A 13 22.56 4.19 -0.34
CA HIS A 13 21.95 5.33 -1.03
C HIS A 13 21.51 6.48 -0.09
N LEU A 14 21.75 6.35 1.21
CA LEU A 14 21.23 7.32 2.19
C LEU A 14 21.71 8.74 1.98
N ALA A 15 22.89 8.90 1.37
CA ALA A 15 23.49 10.20 1.05
C ALA A 15 23.13 10.73 -0.35
N ASP A 16 22.27 10.05 -1.10
CA ASP A 16 21.87 10.50 -2.43
C ASP A 16 20.91 11.69 -2.32
N ASP A 17 21.18 12.75 -3.08
CA ASP A 17 20.39 14.00 -3.05
C ASP A 17 18.91 13.78 -3.46
N ASP A 18 18.65 12.75 -4.24
CA ASP A 18 17.30 12.39 -4.72
C ASP A 18 16.60 11.36 -3.85
N LEU A 19 17.14 10.98 -2.68
CA LEU A 19 16.50 10.05 -1.75
C LEU A 19 15.88 10.78 -0.56
N VAL A 20 14.65 10.43 -0.24
CA VAL A 20 13.98 10.87 0.99
C VAL A 20 13.49 9.63 1.74
N VAL A 21 13.81 9.58 3.03
CA VAL A 21 13.28 8.56 3.95
C VAL A 21 12.13 9.15 4.74
N GLY A 22 10.94 8.54 4.64
CA GLY A 22 9.73 8.90 5.38
C GLY A 22 9.47 7.92 6.52
N ASP A 23 9.64 8.36 7.75
CA ASP A 23 9.34 7.55 8.95
C ASP A 23 7.86 7.63 9.30
N VAL A 24 7.13 6.55 9.08
CA VAL A 24 5.68 6.49 9.30
C VAL A 24 5.29 5.94 10.67
N ARG A 25 6.25 5.70 11.57
CA ARG A 25 6.00 5.19 12.93
C ARG A 25 5.34 6.22 13.86
N GLY A 26 5.25 7.46 13.39
CA GLY A 26 4.72 8.60 14.11
C GLY A 26 5.79 9.43 14.83
N PRO A 27 5.48 10.73 15.14
CA PRO A 27 6.46 11.69 15.62
C PRO A 27 7.18 11.27 16.89
N ASN A 28 6.47 10.69 17.85
CA ASN A 28 7.06 10.24 19.12
C ASN A 28 8.05 9.08 18.96
N ALA A 29 7.83 8.19 18.01
CA ALA A 29 8.77 7.11 17.71
C ALA A 29 10.00 7.65 16.97
N HIS A 30 9.79 8.53 16.03
CA HIS A 30 10.85 9.23 15.29
C HIS A 30 11.78 10.00 16.24
N MET A 31 11.24 10.80 17.16
CA MET A 31 12.04 11.58 18.11
C MET A 31 12.93 10.73 19.03
N ARG A 32 12.57 9.46 19.31
CA ARG A 32 13.36 8.55 20.15
C ARG A 32 14.48 7.81 19.43
N GLY A 33 14.49 7.90 18.12
CA GLY A 33 15.51 7.31 17.26
C GLY A 33 14.98 7.04 15.86
N HIS A 34 15.65 7.58 14.87
CA HIS A 34 15.29 7.49 13.46
C HIS A 34 16.52 7.35 12.58
N ILE A 35 16.32 6.90 11.34
CA ILE A 35 17.38 6.83 10.33
C ILE A 35 17.84 8.27 10.02
N PRO A 36 19.15 8.54 9.96
CA PRO A 36 19.67 9.88 9.72
C PRO A 36 19.01 10.58 8.56
N GLY A 37 18.61 11.85 8.77
CA GLY A 37 17.93 12.66 7.76
C GLY A 37 16.50 12.24 7.42
N SER A 38 15.94 11.19 8.05
CA SER A 38 14.56 10.78 7.81
C SER A 38 13.56 11.79 8.35
N ARG A 39 12.40 11.88 7.71
CA ARG A 39 11.34 12.84 8.02
C ARG A 39 10.14 12.12 8.66
N PRO A 40 9.60 12.60 9.81
CA PRO A 40 8.40 12.02 10.38
C PRO A 40 7.21 12.29 9.45
N LEU A 41 6.63 11.24 8.87
CA LEU A 41 5.63 11.37 7.83
C LEU A 41 4.29 10.73 8.26
N VAL A 42 3.27 11.56 8.48
CA VAL A 42 1.92 11.12 8.83
C VAL A 42 0.97 11.52 7.71
N LEU A 43 0.60 10.56 6.86
CA LEU A 43 -0.28 10.79 5.72
C LEU A 43 -1.73 10.34 5.96
N GLY A 44 -1.99 9.56 7.01
CA GLY A 44 -3.32 8.99 7.28
C GLY A 44 -3.58 7.72 6.48
N SER A 45 -4.86 7.37 6.38
CA SER A 45 -5.35 6.19 5.66
C SER A 45 -6.47 6.58 4.71
N PRO A 46 -6.69 5.83 3.61
CA PRO A 46 -7.85 6.05 2.76
C PRO A 46 -9.14 5.83 3.55
N PRO A 47 -10.12 6.75 3.45
CA PRO A 47 -11.39 6.56 4.10
C PRO A 47 -12.19 5.43 3.42
N PRO A 48 -12.90 4.59 4.19
CA PRO A 48 -13.79 3.60 3.61
C PRO A 48 -14.88 4.26 2.76
N GLY A 49 -15.20 3.68 1.60
CA GLY A 49 -16.28 4.17 0.75
C GLY A 49 -15.99 5.48 0.02
N ALA A 50 -14.74 5.89 -0.06
CA ALA A 50 -14.37 7.11 -0.78
C ALA A 50 -14.76 7.02 -2.25
N ASP A 51 -15.51 8.01 -2.70
CA ASP A 51 -15.77 8.26 -4.11
C ASP A 51 -14.65 9.09 -4.77
N GLU A 52 -14.72 9.28 -6.06
CA GLU A 52 -13.73 10.03 -6.83
C GLU A 52 -13.55 11.47 -6.34
N THR A 53 -14.63 12.13 -5.92
CA THR A 53 -14.58 13.50 -5.38
C THR A 53 -13.80 13.53 -4.06
N THR A 54 -14.08 12.60 -3.18
CA THR A 54 -13.39 12.44 -1.88
C THR A 54 -11.91 12.12 -2.09
N LEU A 55 -11.60 11.19 -3.02
CA LEU A 55 -10.22 10.83 -3.34
C LEU A 55 -9.44 11.99 -3.95
N THR A 56 -10.08 12.80 -4.80
CA THR A 56 -9.44 14.00 -5.39
C THR A 56 -9.08 15.01 -4.32
N ALA A 57 -10.01 15.33 -3.42
CA ALA A 57 -9.77 16.26 -2.32
C ALA A 57 -8.66 15.74 -1.38
N LEU A 58 -8.69 14.45 -1.06
CA LEU A 58 -7.68 13.81 -0.24
C LEU A 58 -6.30 13.84 -0.91
N ALA A 59 -6.21 13.53 -2.20
CA ALA A 59 -4.95 13.61 -2.95
C ALA A 59 -4.31 15.00 -2.87
N GLN A 60 -5.11 16.06 -3.01
CA GLN A 60 -4.65 17.44 -2.89
C GLN A 60 -4.15 17.76 -1.47
N GLU A 61 -4.88 17.30 -0.44
CA GLU A 61 -4.47 17.47 0.95
C GLU A 61 -3.12 16.75 1.23
N ILE A 62 -2.98 15.52 0.76
CA ILE A 62 -1.73 14.75 0.93
C ILE A 62 -0.58 15.40 0.17
N ALA A 63 -0.79 15.88 -1.05
CA ALA A 63 0.22 16.63 -1.78
C ALA A 63 0.71 17.86 -1.00
N LEU A 64 -0.19 18.60 -0.34
CA LEU A 64 0.20 19.70 0.54
C LEU A 64 1.00 19.24 1.75
N ARG A 65 0.65 18.09 2.36
CA ARG A 65 1.43 17.51 3.47
C ARG A 65 2.83 17.12 3.01
N LEU A 66 2.95 16.43 1.88
CA LEU A 66 4.26 16.05 1.30
C LEU A 66 5.15 17.27 1.05
N ARG A 67 4.58 18.34 0.47
CA ARG A 67 5.30 19.61 0.28
C ARG A 67 5.81 20.23 1.58
N ARG A 68 5.03 20.18 2.65
CA ARG A 68 5.45 20.66 3.99
C ARG A 68 6.62 19.88 4.54
N HIS A 69 6.78 18.63 4.12
CA HIS A 69 7.91 17.77 4.47
C HIS A 69 9.05 17.85 3.42
N GLY A 70 9.02 18.84 2.53
CA GLY A 70 10.07 19.02 1.52
C GLY A 70 10.04 17.98 0.40
N ILE A 71 8.92 17.29 0.18
CA ILE A 71 8.77 16.24 -0.84
C ILE A 71 8.09 16.84 -2.07
N THR A 72 8.75 16.73 -3.23
CA THR A 72 8.33 17.35 -4.50
C THR A 72 7.69 16.40 -5.48
N GLY A 73 7.89 15.09 -5.32
CA GLY A 73 7.50 14.03 -6.26
C GLY A 73 8.61 13.63 -7.23
N ARG A 74 9.78 14.25 -7.15
CA ARG A 74 10.96 13.90 -7.97
C ARG A 74 11.85 12.86 -7.30
N GLU A 75 11.79 12.80 -5.99
CA GLU A 75 12.63 11.98 -5.15
C GLU A 75 12.24 10.50 -5.24
N ARG A 76 13.16 9.65 -4.81
CA ARG A 76 12.89 8.28 -4.40
C ARG A 76 12.45 8.33 -2.93
N LEU A 77 11.16 8.13 -2.66
CA LEU A 77 10.61 8.11 -1.30
C LEU A 77 10.65 6.68 -0.75
N VAL A 78 11.38 6.47 0.34
CA VAL A 78 11.42 5.18 1.06
C VAL A 78 10.67 5.32 2.37
N LEU A 79 9.57 4.58 2.52
CA LEU A 79 8.77 4.56 3.75
C LEU A 79 9.31 3.53 4.73
N VAL A 80 9.41 3.95 6.00
CA VAL A 80 9.95 3.11 7.08
C VAL A 80 8.92 2.98 8.19
N ASP A 81 8.47 1.76 8.44
CA ASP A 81 7.62 1.40 9.57
C ASP A 81 8.39 0.69 10.69
N ARG A 82 7.69 -0.02 11.57
CA ARG A 82 8.31 -0.76 12.69
C ARG A 82 9.01 -2.05 12.25
N GLY A 83 8.54 -2.68 11.15
CA GLY A 83 9.13 -3.92 10.63
C GLY A 83 8.14 -4.95 10.08
N ASP A 84 6.85 -4.78 10.26
CA ASP A 84 5.82 -5.70 9.74
C ASP A 84 5.37 -5.39 8.31
N GLY A 85 5.75 -4.25 7.76
CA GLY A 85 5.36 -3.76 6.45
C GLY A 85 3.92 -3.22 6.40
N ILE A 86 3.06 -3.60 7.34
CA ILE A 86 1.65 -3.19 7.38
C ILE A 86 1.53 -1.71 7.73
N GLY A 87 2.38 -1.23 8.64
CA GLY A 87 2.38 0.16 9.09
C GLY A 87 2.71 1.17 7.99
N ALA A 88 3.47 0.77 6.96
CA ALA A 88 3.81 1.62 5.83
C ALA A 88 2.70 1.71 4.77
N MET A 89 1.78 0.73 4.72
CA MET A 89 0.80 0.62 3.63
C MET A 89 -0.15 1.83 3.50
N PRO A 90 -0.70 2.38 4.59
CA PRO A 90 -1.53 3.58 4.46
C PRO A 90 -0.76 4.76 3.85
N ALA A 91 0.47 4.99 4.29
CA ALA A 91 1.29 6.09 3.77
C ALA A 91 1.71 5.86 2.31
N LEU A 92 2.03 4.62 1.92
CA LEU A 92 2.29 4.24 0.53
C LEU A 92 1.10 4.61 -0.36
N GLN A 93 -0.11 4.17 0.01
CA GLN A 93 -1.32 4.44 -0.76
C GLN A 93 -1.63 5.93 -0.86
N MET A 94 -1.43 6.69 0.23
CA MET A 94 -1.64 8.13 0.23
C MET A 94 -0.63 8.86 -0.64
N ALA A 95 0.64 8.48 -0.61
CA ALA A 95 1.66 9.07 -1.47
C ALA A 95 1.39 8.77 -2.97
N GLU A 96 0.99 7.54 -3.30
CA GLU A 96 0.60 7.15 -4.66
C GLU A 96 -0.66 7.88 -5.13
N LEU A 97 -1.67 8.03 -4.27
CA LEU A 97 -2.88 8.80 -4.56
C LEU A 97 -2.57 10.27 -4.84
N ALA A 98 -1.65 10.87 -4.09
CA ALA A 98 -1.17 12.23 -4.32
C ALA A 98 -0.32 12.36 -5.60
N GLY A 99 -0.01 11.26 -6.28
CA GLY A 99 0.73 11.23 -7.53
C GLY A 99 2.25 11.13 -7.38
N HIS A 100 2.74 10.67 -6.22
CA HIS A 100 4.18 10.44 -6.08
C HIS A 100 4.60 9.18 -6.86
N PRO A 101 5.47 9.30 -7.90
CA PRO A 101 5.69 8.20 -8.84
C PRO A 101 6.67 7.13 -8.32
N ASN A 102 7.49 7.45 -7.33
CA ASN A 102 8.62 6.63 -6.89
C ASN A 102 8.58 6.38 -5.38
N VAL A 103 7.64 5.57 -4.92
CA VAL A 103 7.51 5.19 -3.50
C VAL A 103 7.91 3.74 -3.29
N SER A 104 8.71 3.49 -2.26
CA SER A 104 9.14 2.15 -1.84
C SER A 104 8.95 1.97 -0.34
N VAL A 105 8.99 0.74 0.10
CA VAL A 105 8.95 0.38 1.53
C VAL A 105 10.26 -0.33 1.91
N LEU A 106 10.83 0.04 3.06
CA LEU A 106 11.97 -0.65 3.64
C LEU A 106 11.54 -2.02 4.17
N LEU A 107 12.09 -3.09 3.60
CA LEU A 107 11.85 -4.46 4.08
C LEU A 107 12.33 -4.61 5.53
N GLY A 108 11.42 -5.08 6.38
CA GLY A 108 11.69 -5.22 7.82
C GLY A 108 11.76 -3.90 8.58
N GLY A 109 11.47 -2.77 7.95
CA GLY A 109 11.35 -1.45 8.57
C GLY A 109 12.52 -1.08 9.48
N MET A 110 12.24 -0.37 10.57
CA MET A 110 13.27 -0.02 11.57
C MET A 110 13.92 -1.23 12.22
N ALA A 111 13.23 -2.37 12.33
CA ALA A 111 13.79 -3.57 12.91
C ALA A 111 14.94 -4.18 12.08
N ALA A 112 14.98 -3.89 10.79
CA ALA A 112 16.05 -4.34 9.88
C ALA A 112 17.19 -3.31 9.75
N TRP A 113 17.05 -2.11 10.30
CA TRP A 113 18.06 -1.08 10.19
C TRP A 113 19.15 -1.27 11.25
N GLU A 114 20.38 -1.52 10.82
CA GLU A 114 21.56 -1.72 11.67
C GLU A 114 22.53 -0.51 11.64
N GLY A 115 22.13 0.60 11.00
CA GLY A 115 22.94 1.81 10.92
C GLY A 115 22.82 2.69 12.16
N GLU A 116 23.50 3.83 12.13
CA GLU A 116 23.36 4.85 13.15
C GLU A 116 21.94 5.39 13.22
N LEU A 117 21.55 5.93 14.37
CA LEU A 117 20.29 6.62 14.58
C LEU A 117 20.54 8.04 15.04
N GLU A 118 19.69 8.94 14.60
CA GLU A 118 19.57 10.30 15.11
C GLU A 118 18.39 10.38 16.08
N GLU A 119 18.46 11.28 17.06
CA GLU A 119 17.38 11.55 18.02
C GLU A 119 16.95 13.02 17.94
N GLY A 120 15.72 13.29 18.33
CA GLY A 120 15.19 14.63 18.41
C GLY A 120 14.37 15.03 17.18
N ALA A 121 14.09 16.32 17.08
CA ALA A 121 13.30 16.89 15.99
C ALA A 121 14.17 17.19 14.79
N VAL A 122 13.67 16.88 13.60
CA VAL A 122 14.29 17.26 12.33
C VAL A 122 13.68 18.59 11.86
N GLU A 123 14.50 19.53 11.47
CA GLU A 123 14.05 20.75 10.81
C GLU A 123 13.65 20.42 9.37
N LEU A 124 12.41 20.75 9.03
CA LEU A 124 11.87 20.48 7.70
C LEU A 124 11.81 21.77 6.90
N GLU A 125 12.34 21.75 5.69
CA GLU A 125 12.23 22.85 4.75
C GLU A 125 11.08 22.61 3.76
N PRO A 126 9.93 23.32 3.91
CA PRO A 126 8.82 23.18 2.98
C PRO A 126 9.20 23.66 1.58
N VAL A 127 8.73 22.91 0.57
CA VAL A 127 8.91 23.28 -0.84
C VAL A 127 7.69 24.05 -1.36
N ARG A 128 7.91 25.04 -2.23
CA ARG A 128 6.85 25.85 -2.83
C ARG A 128 6.17 25.14 -3.99
N GLU A 129 6.94 24.38 -4.77
CA GLU A 129 6.47 23.69 -5.96
C GLU A 129 6.69 22.18 -5.82
N ALA A 130 5.76 21.40 -6.31
CA ALA A 130 5.83 19.94 -6.39
C ALA A 130 5.18 19.48 -7.68
N GLU A 131 5.68 18.37 -8.23
CA GLU A 131 5.15 17.75 -9.46
C GLU A 131 4.04 16.71 -9.15
N LEU A 132 3.42 16.81 -7.97
CA LEU A 132 2.39 15.89 -7.52
C LEU A 132 1.05 16.23 -8.18
N GLN A 133 0.49 15.26 -8.90
CA GLN A 133 -0.83 15.33 -9.51
C GLN A 133 -1.67 14.15 -9.01
N PRO A 134 -2.94 14.34 -8.65
CA PRO A 134 -3.80 13.26 -8.19
C PRO A 134 -3.77 12.05 -9.13
N ASN A 135 -3.48 10.88 -8.58
CA ASN A 135 -3.49 9.61 -9.28
C ASN A 135 -4.61 8.71 -8.74
N LEU A 136 -5.84 8.97 -9.17
CA LEU A 136 -7.00 8.22 -8.69
C LEU A 136 -6.95 6.75 -9.10
N ALA A 137 -6.28 6.45 -10.21
CA ALA A 137 -6.10 5.07 -10.66
C ALA A 137 -5.30 4.20 -9.68
N ALA A 138 -4.48 4.80 -8.81
CA ALA A 138 -3.76 4.05 -7.76
C ALA A 138 -4.69 3.41 -6.73
N MET A 139 -5.94 3.89 -6.62
CA MET A 139 -6.88 3.49 -5.58
C MET A 139 -8.25 3.09 -6.18
N PRO A 140 -8.41 1.83 -6.63
CA PRO A 140 -9.66 1.33 -7.19
C PRO A 140 -10.83 1.56 -6.23
N THR A 141 -11.94 2.06 -6.78
CA THR A 141 -13.18 2.25 -6.05
C THR A 141 -14.12 1.05 -6.22
N ARG A 142 -15.10 0.95 -5.32
CA ARG A 142 -16.19 -0.02 -5.44
C ARG A 142 -16.92 0.08 -6.79
N GLN A 143 -17.16 1.31 -7.25
CA GLN A 143 -17.85 1.55 -8.52
C GLN A 143 -17.03 1.06 -9.72
N GLU A 144 -15.71 1.29 -9.71
CA GLU A 144 -14.81 0.77 -10.76
C GLU A 144 -14.88 -0.76 -10.81
N ILE A 145 -14.77 -1.42 -9.65
CA ILE A 145 -14.80 -2.89 -9.60
C ILE A 145 -16.15 -3.43 -10.04
N ALA A 146 -17.26 -2.86 -9.53
CA ALA A 146 -18.60 -3.28 -9.89
C ALA A 146 -18.88 -3.13 -11.40
N GLY A 147 -18.40 -2.05 -12.01
CA GLY A 147 -18.54 -1.82 -13.45
C GLY A 147 -17.69 -2.72 -14.33
N ARG A 148 -16.71 -3.42 -13.74
CA ARG A 148 -15.78 -4.31 -14.45
C ARG A 148 -15.92 -5.79 -14.06
N LEU A 149 -16.99 -6.15 -13.36
CA LEU A 149 -17.28 -7.57 -13.10
C LEU A 149 -17.44 -8.36 -14.41
N GLY A 150 -16.70 -9.46 -14.54
CA GLY A 150 -16.66 -10.24 -15.79
C GLY A 150 -15.71 -9.74 -16.88
N ASP A 151 -15.00 -8.63 -16.66
CA ASP A 151 -13.93 -8.15 -17.54
C ASP A 151 -12.68 -9.03 -17.36
N GLU A 152 -12.34 -9.86 -18.34
CA GLU A 152 -11.18 -10.76 -18.31
C GLU A 152 -9.84 -10.03 -18.25
N SER A 153 -9.81 -8.72 -18.55
CA SER A 153 -8.59 -7.90 -18.46
C SER A 153 -8.28 -7.46 -17.03
N LEU A 154 -9.21 -7.65 -16.06
CA LEU A 154 -9.02 -7.33 -14.65
C LEU A 154 -9.12 -8.60 -13.80
N VAL A 155 -8.05 -8.94 -13.10
CA VAL A 155 -8.08 -10.05 -12.15
C VAL A 155 -8.30 -9.53 -10.73
N LEU A 156 -9.36 -10.01 -10.09
CA LEU A 156 -9.62 -9.76 -8.68
C LEU A 156 -8.97 -10.87 -7.85
N LEU A 157 -8.15 -10.51 -6.86
CA LEU A 157 -7.57 -11.44 -5.89
C LEU A 157 -8.14 -11.19 -4.49
N ASP A 158 -8.78 -12.19 -3.94
CA ASP A 158 -9.13 -12.23 -2.51
C ASP A 158 -7.95 -12.82 -1.73
N VAL A 159 -7.37 -12.01 -0.83
CA VAL A 159 -6.22 -12.46 -0.04
C VAL A 159 -6.59 -12.85 1.38
N ARG A 160 -7.86 -13.17 1.61
CA ARG A 160 -8.39 -13.67 2.88
C ARG A 160 -8.15 -15.18 3.02
N THR A 161 -8.70 -15.77 4.07
CA THR A 161 -8.68 -17.21 4.26
C THR A 161 -9.74 -17.92 3.41
N PRO A 162 -9.59 -19.23 3.15
CA PRO A 162 -10.60 -20.01 2.43
C PRO A 162 -11.99 -19.98 3.09
N ASP A 163 -12.04 -19.86 4.42
CA ASP A 163 -13.30 -19.79 5.15
C ASP A 163 -13.98 -18.42 5.00
N GLU A 164 -13.20 -17.32 4.98
CA GLU A 164 -13.72 -15.97 4.67
C GLU A 164 -14.23 -15.94 3.21
N TYR A 165 -13.47 -16.49 2.26
CA TYR A 165 -13.79 -16.52 0.84
C TYR A 165 -15.09 -17.27 0.57
N SER A 166 -15.24 -18.47 1.14
CA SER A 166 -16.44 -19.32 0.97
C SER A 166 -17.65 -18.85 1.79
N GLY A 167 -17.50 -17.82 2.61
CA GLY A 167 -18.57 -17.33 3.48
C GLY A 167 -18.87 -18.23 4.68
N ARG A 168 -18.02 -19.23 4.98
CA ARG A 168 -18.15 -20.08 6.18
C ARG A 168 -17.76 -19.34 7.46
N SER A 169 -16.87 -18.36 7.35
CA SER A 169 -16.53 -17.43 8.42
C SER A 169 -16.40 -16.02 7.88
N GLY A 170 -16.21 -15.06 8.77
CA GLY A 170 -15.96 -13.66 8.41
C GLY A 170 -16.13 -12.75 9.60
N SER A 171 -15.93 -11.46 9.40
CA SER A 171 -16.09 -10.47 10.45
C SER A 171 -17.57 -10.35 10.86
N PRO A 172 -17.89 -10.37 12.17
CA PRO A 172 -19.27 -10.18 12.65
C PRO A 172 -19.86 -8.82 12.28
N CYS A 173 -19.03 -7.84 11.93
CA CYS A 173 -19.49 -6.53 11.51
C CYS A 173 -19.92 -6.47 10.03
N ASP A 174 -19.67 -7.52 9.24
CA ASP A 174 -20.06 -7.57 7.83
C ASP A 174 -21.43 -8.23 7.68
N PRO A 175 -22.42 -7.53 7.06
CA PRO A 175 -23.80 -8.04 6.97
C PRO A 175 -23.94 -9.24 6.05
N ARG A 176 -23.03 -9.43 5.10
CA ARG A 176 -23.02 -10.53 4.14
C ARG A 176 -21.67 -11.22 4.13
N GLN A 177 -21.65 -12.54 3.91
CA GLN A 177 -20.43 -13.35 3.85
C GLN A 177 -20.31 -14.03 2.48
N GLY A 178 -19.08 -14.18 1.99
CA GLY A 178 -18.73 -14.68 0.67
C GLY A 178 -17.59 -13.90 0.06
N HIS A 179 -17.55 -13.79 -1.28
CA HIS A 179 -16.53 -13.08 -2.02
C HIS A 179 -17.10 -12.29 -3.21
N ILE A 180 -16.30 -11.38 -3.78
CA ILE A 180 -16.65 -10.62 -4.99
C ILE A 180 -16.70 -11.61 -6.17
N PRO A 181 -17.75 -11.61 -7.01
CA PRO A 181 -17.86 -12.56 -8.12
C PRO A 181 -16.64 -12.57 -9.04
N GLY A 182 -16.21 -13.77 -9.40
CA GLY A 182 -15.05 -13.99 -10.26
C GLY A 182 -13.70 -13.75 -9.59
N ALA A 183 -13.66 -13.40 -8.31
CA ALA A 183 -12.38 -13.23 -7.60
C ALA A 183 -11.70 -14.61 -7.40
N ARG A 184 -10.37 -14.61 -7.51
CA ARG A 184 -9.53 -15.78 -7.24
C ARG A 184 -8.97 -15.69 -5.84
N LEU A 185 -9.00 -16.78 -5.11
CA LEU A 185 -8.40 -16.88 -3.78
C LEU A 185 -6.88 -17.10 -3.89
N VAL A 186 -6.12 -16.25 -3.24
CA VAL A 186 -4.68 -16.43 -2.98
C VAL A 186 -4.42 -15.96 -1.55
N GLU A 187 -4.16 -16.87 -0.63
CA GLU A 187 -3.96 -16.49 0.77
C GLU A 187 -2.74 -15.57 0.93
N LEU A 188 -2.86 -14.53 1.75
CA LEU A 188 -1.77 -13.59 1.98
C LEU A 188 -0.45 -14.30 2.35
N GLY A 189 -0.54 -15.36 3.17
CA GLY A 189 0.64 -16.14 3.61
C GLY A 189 1.45 -16.75 2.48
N ASP A 190 0.82 -17.06 1.35
CA ASP A 190 1.50 -17.64 0.19
C ASP A 190 2.39 -16.63 -0.55
N LEU A 191 2.14 -15.34 -0.35
CA LEU A 191 2.85 -14.23 -0.96
C LEU A 191 4.04 -13.74 -0.12
N PHE A 192 4.31 -14.36 1.06
CA PHE A 192 5.32 -13.90 2.01
C PHE A 192 6.14 -15.04 2.57
N ASP A 193 7.43 -14.77 2.86
CA ASP A 193 8.36 -15.68 3.56
C ASP A 193 8.47 -15.34 5.06
N GLY A 194 7.64 -14.41 5.53
CA GLY A 194 7.60 -13.96 6.91
C GLY A 194 7.01 -12.55 7.04
N PRO A 195 6.85 -12.01 8.25
CA PRO A 195 6.28 -10.68 8.46
C PRO A 195 7.02 -9.60 7.65
N GLY A 196 6.27 -8.84 6.84
CA GLY A 196 6.80 -7.76 6.00
C GLY A 196 7.84 -8.18 4.95
N ARG A 197 8.04 -9.48 4.72
CA ARG A 197 9.03 -10.01 3.79
C ARG A 197 8.34 -10.71 2.62
N PRO A 198 8.15 -10.06 1.47
CA PRO A 198 7.61 -10.68 0.28
C PRO A 198 8.39 -11.94 -0.11
N ALA A 199 7.68 -12.96 -0.56
CA ALA A 199 8.28 -14.14 -1.17
C ALA A 199 9.02 -13.77 -2.46
N SER A 200 9.88 -14.67 -2.94
CA SER A 200 10.60 -14.40 -4.20
C SER A 200 9.59 -14.17 -5.35
N PRO A 201 9.95 -13.32 -6.34
CA PRO A 201 9.09 -13.07 -7.50
C PRO A 201 8.64 -14.36 -8.20
N GLU A 202 9.53 -15.36 -8.28
CA GLU A 202 9.25 -16.67 -8.90
C GLU A 202 8.15 -17.42 -8.12
N ARG A 203 8.24 -17.43 -6.78
CA ARG A 203 7.24 -18.08 -5.93
C ARG A 203 5.89 -17.35 -6.04
N VAL A 204 5.88 -16.02 -5.99
CA VAL A 204 4.65 -15.23 -6.15
C VAL A 204 4.01 -15.52 -7.50
N ARG A 205 4.77 -15.53 -8.60
CA ARG A 205 4.26 -15.87 -9.93
C ARG A 205 3.71 -17.30 -10.02
N ALA A 206 4.38 -18.26 -9.38
CA ALA A 206 3.91 -19.64 -9.36
C ALA A 206 2.57 -19.79 -8.62
N VAL A 207 2.39 -19.09 -7.49
CA VAL A 207 1.14 -19.09 -6.70
C VAL A 207 0.01 -18.38 -7.45
N VAL A 208 0.28 -17.21 -8.01
CA VAL A 208 -0.73 -16.38 -8.67
C VAL A 208 -1.12 -16.93 -10.03
N GLY A 209 -0.17 -17.49 -10.80
CA GLY A 209 -0.42 -18.16 -12.07
C GLY A 209 -0.96 -17.26 -13.18
N LEU A 210 -0.57 -15.99 -13.19
CA LEU A 210 -0.91 -15.00 -14.22
C LEU A 210 0.33 -14.62 -15.03
N SER A 211 0.10 -14.06 -16.22
CA SER A 211 1.17 -13.49 -17.03
C SER A 211 1.77 -12.25 -16.35
N GLU A 212 3.07 -12.03 -16.54
CA GLU A 212 3.73 -10.81 -16.09
C GLU A 212 3.04 -9.57 -16.69
N GLY A 213 2.93 -8.51 -15.90
CA GLY A 213 2.23 -7.29 -16.28
C GLY A 213 0.70 -7.37 -16.19
N ALA A 214 0.11 -8.51 -15.80
CA ALA A 214 -1.34 -8.60 -15.64
C ALA A 214 -1.86 -7.57 -14.64
N ALA A 215 -2.99 -6.94 -14.97
CA ALA A 215 -3.68 -6.00 -14.09
C ALA A 215 -4.42 -6.77 -12.99
N VAL A 216 -4.05 -6.49 -11.74
CA VAL A 216 -4.60 -7.17 -10.57
C VAL A 216 -5.13 -6.15 -9.57
N VAL A 217 -6.33 -6.37 -9.07
CA VAL A 217 -6.85 -5.68 -7.90
C VAL A 217 -6.98 -6.67 -6.75
N ALA A 218 -6.19 -6.48 -5.71
CA ALA A 218 -6.27 -7.26 -4.50
C ALA A 218 -7.24 -6.64 -3.50
N TYR A 219 -8.01 -7.46 -2.80
CA TYR A 219 -8.83 -7.04 -1.68
C TYR A 219 -8.75 -8.04 -0.52
N CYS A 220 -9.13 -7.58 0.67
CA CYS A 220 -9.22 -8.45 1.85
C CYS A 220 -10.50 -8.15 2.66
N HIS A 221 -10.41 -8.07 3.99
CA HIS A 221 -11.52 -7.59 4.80
C HIS A 221 -11.64 -6.06 4.76
N SER A 222 -10.56 -5.33 5.09
CA SER A 222 -10.54 -3.87 5.27
C SER A 222 -9.32 -3.17 4.64
N GLY A 223 -8.74 -3.74 3.60
CA GLY A 223 -7.71 -3.11 2.78
C GLY A 223 -6.25 -3.25 3.25
N SER A 224 -5.97 -3.60 4.52
CA SER A 224 -4.59 -3.64 5.02
C SER A 224 -3.79 -4.85 4.51
N ARG A 225 -4.37 -6.05 4.60
CA ARG A 225 -3.75 -7.28 4.08
C ARG A 225 -3.54 -7.21 2.58
N SER A 226 -4.52 -6.69 1.85
CA SER A 226 -4.47 -6.58 0.39
C SER A 226 -3.52 -5.48 -0.10
N ALA A 227 -3.30 -4.41 0.68
CA ALA A 227 -2.25 -3.43 0.38
C ALA A 227 -0.86 -4.07 0.43
N LEU A 228 -0.62 -4.89 1.46
CA LEU A 228 0.63 -5.64 1.58
C LEU A 228 0.78 -6.68 0.46
N ALA A 229 -0.32 -7.37 0.09
CA ALA A 229 -0.33 -8.28 -1.06
C ALA A 229 -0.02 -7.55 -2.37
N ALA A 230 -0.61 -6.38 -2.62
CA ALA A 230 -0.32 -5.58 -3.82
C ALA A 230 1.16 -5.19 -3.91
N LEU A 231 1.82 -4.90 -2.77
CA LEU A 231 3.26 -4.64 -2.73
C LEU A 231 4.06 -5.86 -3.20
N SER A 232 3.74 -7.06 -2.70
CA SER A 232 4.39 -8.32 -3.10
C SER A 232 4.14 -8.64 -4.57
N LEU A 233 2.92 -8.45 -5.05
CA LEU A 233 2.55 -8.65 -6.45
C LEU A 233 3.33 -7.71 -7.38
N ARG A 234 3.47 -6.43 -7.03
CA ARG A 234 4.28 -5.46 -7.80
C ARG A 234 5.76 -5.86 -7.83
N ALA A 235 6.30 -6.35 -6.70
CA ALA A 235 7.66 -6.85 -6.65
C ALA A 235 7.87 -8.08 -7.57
N ALA A 236 6.80 -8.82 -7.87
CA ALA A 236 6.79 -9.94 -8.79
C ALA A 236 6.50 -9.57 -10.26
N GLY A 237 6.29 -8.28 -10.56
CA GLY A 237 6.11 -7.76 -11.93
C GLY A 237 4.66 -7.62 -12.39
N TYR A 238 3.67 -7.69 -11.48
CA TYR A 238 2.26 -7.43 -11.81
C TYR A 238 1.90 -5.94 -11.70
N ASP A 239 0.94 -5.48 -12.51
CA ASP A 239 0.27 -4.18 -12.31
C ASP A 239 -0.80 -4.34 -11.22
N ALA A 240 -0.35 -4.31 -9.96
CA ALA A 240 -1.19 -4.64 -8.83
C ALA A 240 -1.60 -3.39 -8.03
N ARG A 241 -2.91 -3.30 -7.77
CA ARG A 241 -3.54 -2.23 -6.98
C ARG A 241 -4.30 -2.83 -5.80
N ASN A 242 -4.48 -2.03 -4.76
CA ASN A 242 -5.28 -2.40 -3.60
C ASN A 242 -6.65 -1.74 -3.66
N TYR A 243 -7.71 -2.52 -3.45
CA TYR A 243 -9.05 -1.99 -3.17
C TYR A 243 -9.20 -1.75 -1.65
N PRO A 244 -9.11 -0.49 -1.17
CA PRO A 244 -9.08 -0.22 0.28
C PRO A 244 -10.39 -0.57 0.99
N GLY A 245 -11.53 -0.34 0.35
CA GLY A 245 -12.85 -0.66 0.91
C GLY A 245 -13.07 -2.14 1.14
N SER A 246 -12.50 -2.96 0.26
CA SER A 246 -12.45 -4.42 0.40
C SER A 246 -13.84 -5.05 0.66
N TRP A 247 -13.86 -6.25 1.26
CA TRP A 247 -15.10 -6.95 1.59
C TRP A 247 -15.98 -6.16 2.57
N HIS A 248 -15.37 -5.44 3.49
CA HIS A 248 -16.07 -4.61 4.47
C HIS A 248 -16.98 -3.56 3.81
N GLU A 249 -16.53 -2.91 2.77
CA GLU A 249 -17.35 -2.00 1.98
C GLU A 249 -18.33 -2.79 1.09
N TRP A 250 -17.83 -3.77 0.31
CA TRP A 250 -18.61 -4.53 -0.64
C TRP A 250 -19.84 -5.20 -0.02
N SER A 251 -19.65 -5.82 1.15
CA SER A 251 -20.70 -6.55 1.87
C SER A 251 -21.87 -5.67 2.34
N ARG A 252 -21.69 -4.35 2.45
CA ARG A 252 -22.71 -3.39 2.90
C ARG A 252 -23.59 -2.84 1.80
N HIS A 253 -23.31 -3.21 0.58
CA HIS A 253 -24.05 -2.77 -0.60
C HIS A 253 -24.90 -3.92 -1.12
N ASP A 254 -26.17 -3.98 -0.69
CA ASP A 254 -27.09 -5.09 -1.01
C ASP A 254 -27.35 -5.24 -2.52
N GLU A 255 -27.19 -4.15 -3.27
CA GLU A 255 -27.29 -4.14 -4.74
C GLU A 255 -26.12 -4.85 -5.43
N LEU A 256 -25.01 -5.08 -4.74
CA LEU A 256 -23.85 -5.75 -5.33
C LEU A 256 -23.93 -7.27 -5.19
N PRO A 257 -23.54 -8.01 -6.26
CA PRO A 257 -23.53 -9.46 -6.24
C PRO A 257 -22.41 -10.00 -5.33
N LEU A 258 -22.59 -11.24 -4.90
CA LEU A 258 -21.58 -12.03 -4.22
C LEU A 258 -21.62 -13.49 -4.63
N GLU A 259 -20.54 -14.23 -4.40
CA GLU A 259 -20.42 -15.69 -4.53
C GLU A 259 -19.97 -16.30 -3.19
N ARG A 260 -20.16 -17.64 -3.07
CA ARG A 260 -19.78 -18.43 -1.89
C ARG A 260 -19.08 -19.72 -2.27
#